data_5abfde4cd17b7ac4cffe2533b1b6c46f
#
_entry.id   5abfde4cd17b7ac4cffe2533b1b6c46f
#
_cell.length_a   1.000
_cell.length_b   1.000
_cell.length_c   1.000
_cell.angle_alpha   90.00
_cell.angle_beta   90.00
_cell.angle_gamma   90.00
#
_symmetry.space_group_name_H-M   'P 1'
#
loop_
_entity.id
_entity.type
_entity.pdbx_description
1 polymer ?
#
loop_
_entity_poly.entity_id
_entity_poly.type
_entity_poly.pdbx_seq_one_letter_code
_entity_poly.pdbx_strand_id
1 'polypeptide(L)'
;MEKLVEEKVNINAMNSXXXXXXXXXXXXXXXXXXXXXXXXXXXXXXXXXKHGLTVLHLAAWSGGLEIMLMLVKAGADQKAKTDGMTILHFAAQNNNMRIVEYLIQDLHLEDLNQQDEKGRKPFLLAAEKGHVEMIEKLIMLNLFTSEKDKEGNTALHLAAKHGHISVVEVLITQWQEINEPNEDGETPFFLAVAGGHKECSKLLLDAGSDVNIPNNNNITALQIATQNGHVPLVTFLLSGDVVLDQKAEQDSPLHLAVANNHITAVNSLLGAKHNVDALNQKQQTPLHLAADLGNVELVDILLKAGCDLKVVDKQGKTALAVASRSNHSLIVDMIIKAERYYAWRQXXXXXXXXXXXXXXXXXXXXHSLETKQIRSCLWKLAYCQLKAQEWRKLARSWEFSEAQIKAIEEQWSGSESSCEHGHRMLLIWLHGILIRHENPMKHLYEDLVKAGFPERAEKIRQLQSRTNTSSKKCALS
;
A
#
# COMPACT_ATOMS: atom_id res chain seq x y z
N MET A 1 5.45 44.98 -24.09
CA MET A 1 4.86 44.23 -25.21
C MET A 1 4.50 45.12 -26.39
N GLU A 2 3.73 46.18 -26.17
CA GLU A 2 3.38 47.09 -27.24
C GLU A 2 4.60 47.64 -27.97
N LYS A 3 5.63 48.03 -27.22
CA LYS A 3 6.86 48.57 -27.80
C LYS A 3 7.53 47.53 -28.69
N LEU A 4 7.55 46.26 -28.26
CA LEU A 4 8.11 45.19 -29.07
C LEU A 4 7.31 44.99 -30.35
N VAL A 5 5.99 45.07 -30.24
CA VAL A 5 5.12 44.97 -31.41
C VAL A 5 5.38 46.10 -32.36
N GLU A 6 5.50 47.33 -31.84
CA GLU A 6 5.74 48.51 -32.68
C GLU A 6 7.08 48.41 -33.38
N GLU A 7 8.08 47.79 -32.75
CA GLU A 7 9.39 47.63 -33.36
C GLU A 7 9.43 46.46 -34.34
N LYS A 8 8.30 45.80 -34.58
CA LYS A 8 8.18 44.74 -35.57
C LYS A 8 9.08 43.55 -35.27
N VAL A 9 9.21 43.21 -33.99
CA VAL A 9 9.92 42.02 -33.58
C VAL A 9 9.18 40.81 -34.12
N ASN A 10 9.92 39.79 -34.54
CA ASN A 10 9.29 38.54 -35.03
C ASN A 10 8.60 37.83 -33.88
N ILE A 11 7.29 37.95 -33.82
CA ILE A 11 6.48 37.40 -32.73
C ILE A 11 6.05 35.95 -32.97
N ASN A 12 6.37 35.42 -34.16
CA ASN A 12 5.99 34.02 -34.48
C ASN A 12 7.09 33.03 -34.24
N ALA A 13 8.28 33.50 -33.91
CA ALA A 13 9.42 32.63 -33.62
C ALA A 13 10.03 33.06 -32.29
N MET A 14 10.10 32.12 -31.35
CA MET A 14 10.63 32.39 -30.02
C MET A 14 11.77 31.44 -29.69
N ASN A 15 12.90 32.03 -29.34
CA ASN A 15 13.95 31.26 -28.74
C ASN A 15 13.93 31.45 -27.22
N SER A 16 14.83 30.80 -26.59
CA SER A 16 14.86 30.82 -25.12
C SER A 16 14.96 32.22 -24.54
N UNK A 17 15.69 32.94 -25.15
CA UNK A 17 15.96 34.27 -24.71
C UNK A 17 14.83 35.21 -25.03
N UNK A 18 14.43 35.01 -26.06
CA UNK A 18 13.37 35.81 -26.53
C UNK A 18 12.10 35.45 -25.82
N UNK A 19 12.07 34.42 -25.56
CA UNK A 19 10.92 33.95 -24.87
C UNK A 19 10.82 34.61 -23.54
N UNK A 20 11.75 34.74 -23.13
CA UNK A 20 11.82 35.35 -21.89
C UNK A 20 11.52 36.83 -21.99
N UNK A 21 11.91 37.16 -22.90
CA UNK A 21 11.69 38.54 -23.15
C UNK A 21 10.25 38.80 -23.48
N UNK A 22 9.92 38.01 -24.14
CA UNK A 22 8.54 38.07 -24.52
C UNK A 22 7.63 37.80 -23.35
N UNK A 23 7.98 37.04 -22.76
CA UNK A 23 7.24 36.72 -21.58
C UNK A 23 7.33 37.82 -20.56
N UNK A 24 8.29 38.27 -20.62
CA UNK A 24 8.54 39.38 -19.77
C UNK A 24 7.78 40.59 -20.22
N UNK A 25 7.85 40.62 -21.31
CA UNK A 25 7.12 41.69 -21.88
C UNK A 25 5.63 41.49 -21.72
N UNK A 26 5.44 40.45 -21.70
CA UNK A 26 4.05 40.10 -21.49
C UNK A 26 3.66 40.35 -20.08
N UNK A 27 4.46 40.28 -19.45
CA UNK A 27 4.20 40.51 -18.11
C UNK A 27 4.19 41.99 -17.80
N UNK A 28 4.78 42.44 -18.45
CA UNK A 28 4.87 43.85 -18.27
C UNK A 28 3.62 44.52 -18.76
N UNK A 29 3.39 44.03 -19.75
CA UNK A 29 2.25 44.58 -20.34
C UNK A 29 1.01 44.35 -19.57
N UNK A 30 0.98 43.74 -19.24
CA UNK A 30 -0.17 43.37 -18.43
C UNK A 30 0.48 43.23 -17.15
N UNK A 31 1.00 43.96 -16.98
CA UNK A 31 1.68 43.96 -15.83
C UNK A 31 1.44 42.83 -14.97
N UNK A 32 0.54 42.65 -14.96
CA UNK A 32 0.18 41.56 -14.14
C UNK A 32 0.31 40.25 -14.87
N UNK A 33 0.13 40.34 -15.80
CA UNK A 33 0.20 39.18 -16.63
C UNK A 33 1.59 38.81 -16.93
N UNK A 34 2.22 39.71 -16.88
CA UNK A 34 3.54 39.47 -17.20
C UNK A 34 4.40 38.88 -16.13
N UNK A 35 4.06 39.11 -15.32
CA UNK A 35 4.73 38.52 -14.24
C UNK A 35 4.49 37.01 -14.22
N UNK A 36 3.48 36.86 -14.51
CA UNK A 36 3.13 35.47 -14.60
C UNK A 36 3.79 34.81 -15.74
N UNK A 37 3.76 35.47 -16.54
CA UNK A 37 4.40 35.05 -17.75
C UNK A 37 5.91 34.92 -17.57
N UNK A 38 6.29 35.66 -16.95
CA UNK A 38 7.66 35.58 -16.64
C UNK A 38 7.99 34.36 -15.87
N UNK A 39 7.23 34.17 -15.15
CA UNK A 39 7.36 33.04 -14.31
C UNK A 39 7.06 31.78 -15.07
N UNK A 40 6.24 31.98 -15.75
CA UNK A 40 5.89 30.92 -16.60
C UNK A 40 6.91 30.69 -17.66
N UNK A 41 7.26 31.61 -17.96
CA UNK A 41 8.27 31.59 -18.96
C UNK A 41 9.50 30.87 -18.50
N UNK A 42 9.63 31.06 -17.51
CA UNK A 42 10.69 30.35 -16.88
C UNK A 42 10.44 28.86 -16.95
N UNK A 43 9.43 28.66 -16.73
CA UNK A 43 9.02 27.29 -16.72
C UNK A 43 8.76 26.77 -18.11
N UNK A 44 8.27 27.53 -18.70
CA UNK A 44 7.97 27.24 -20.05
C UNK A 44 9.13 27.54 -20.93
N UNK A 45 9.75 28.26 -20.54
CA UNK A 45 10.85 28.70 -21.29
C UNK A 45 11.81 27.60 -21.61
N UNK A 46 11.82 26.95 -20.83
CA UNK A 46 12.63 25.78 -21.03
C UNK A 46 12.09 24.92 -22.12
N UNK A 47 11.03 24.95 -22.17
CA UNK A 47 10.38 24.08 -23.07
C UNK A 47 10.09 24.73 -24.36
N UNK A 48 9.94 25.72 -24.15
CA UNK A 48 9.46 26.42 -25.20
C UNK A 48 10.42 26.61 -26.30
N UNK A 49 11.23 26.86 -25.98
CA UNK A 49 12.19 27.07 -26.95
C UNK A 49 12.47 25.86 -27.75
N LYS A 50 12.51 24.75 -27.09
CA LYS A 50 12.84 23.49 -27.78
C LYS A 50 11.74 23.01 -28.69
N HIS A 51 10.53 23.36 -28.35
CA HIS A 51 9.36 22.74 -28.99
C HIS A 51 8.57 23.71 -29.85
N GLY A 52 9.13 24.82 -30.18
CA GLY A 52 8.47 25.78 -31.06
C GLY A 52 7.40 26.62 -30.40
N LEU A 53 7.52 26.82 -29.10
CA LEU A 53 6.56 27.61 -28.34
C LEU A 53 6.57 29.06 -28.80
N THR A 54 5.40 29.62 -29.06
CA THR A 54 5.26 31.01 -29.50
C THR A 54 4.70 31.88 -28.39
N VAL A 55 4.75 33.19 -28.60
CA VAL A 55 4.18 34.12 -27.62
C VAL A 55 2.68 33.95 -27.49
N LEU A 56 1.98 33.53 -28.59
CA LEU A 56 0.54 33.23 -28.46
C LEU A 56 0.27 32.05 -27.56
N HIS A 57 1.10 31.03 -27.61
CA HIS A 57 0.97 29.90 -26.69
C HIS A 57 1.11 30.38 -25.24
N LEU A 58 2.11 31.21 -24.97
CA LEU A 58 2.32 31.75 -23.63
C LEU A 58 1.15 32.62 -23.18
N ALA A 59 0.61 33.45 -24.07
CA ALA A 59 -0.54 34.28 -23.73
C ALA A 59 -1.76 33.44 -23.41
N ALA A 60 -1.97 32.37 -24.17
CA ALA A 60 -3.10 31.46 -23.93
C ALA A 60 -2.92 30.72 -22.60
N TRP A 61 -1.69 30.29 -22.30
CA TRP A 61 -1.39 29.59 -21.08
C TRP A 61 -1.54 30.48 -19.86
N SER A 62 -1.09 31.74 -19.96
CA SER A 62 -1.14 32.68 -18.83
C SER A 62 -2.50 33.33 -18.63
N GLY A 63 -3.38 33.27 -19.64
CA GLY A 63 -4.68 33.90 -19.55
C GLY A 63 -4.70 35.36 -19.92
N GLY A 64 -3.65 35.84 -20.54
CA GLY A 64 -3.54 37.27 -20.90
C GLY A 64 -4.33 37.61 -22.16
N LEU A 65 -5.63 37.83 -22.04
CA LEU A 65 -6.44 38.13 -23.20
C LEU A 65 -6.00 39.41 -23.89
N GLU A 66 -5.68 40.43 -23.11
CA GLU A 66 -5.23 41.71 -23.72
C GLU A 66 -3.95 41.53 -24.51
N ILE A 67 -3.02 40.74 -23.96
CA ILE A 67 -1.78 40.45 -24.68
C ILE A 67 -2.07 39.64 -25.93
N MET A 68 -2.96 38.69 -25.84
CA MET A 68 -3.33 37.90 -27.00
C MET A 68 -3.96 38.78 -28.11
N LEU A 69 -4.85 39.70 -27.74
CA LEU A 69 -5.42 40.61 -28.68
C LEU A 69 -4.36 41.42 -29.41
N MET A 70 -3.37 41.94 -28.69
CA MET A 70 -2.29 42.70 -29.28
C MET A 70 -1.46 41.83 -30.22
N LEU A 71 -1.14 40.60 -29.81
CA LEU A 71 -0.35 39.71 -30.63
C LEU A 71 -1.06 39.31 -31.92
N VAL A 72 -2.35 39.00 -31.80
CA VAL A 72 -3.15 38.66 -33.00
C VAL A 72 -3.21 39.85 -33.94
N LYS A 73 -3.44 41.04 -33.40
CA LYS A 73 -3.46 42.26 -34.22
C LYS A 73 -2.14 42.51 -34.94
N ALA A 74 -1.03 42.10 -34.26
CA ALA A 74 0.30 42.24 -34.85
C ALA A 74 0.65 41.15 -35.85
N GLY A 75 -0.24 40.19 -36.08
CA GLY A 75 -0.04 39.15 -37.09
C GLY A 75 0.57 37.87 -36.58
N ALA A 76 0.48 37.59 -35.27
CA ALA A 76 0.98 36.33 -34.73
C ALA A 76 0.26 35.16 -35.36
N ASP A 77 0.97 34.07 -35.58
CA ASP A 77 0.47 32.87 -36.21
C ASP A 77 -0.50 32.13 -35.27
N GLN A 78 -1.81 32.19 -35.58
CA GLN A 78 -2.85 31.61 -34.77
C GLN A 78 -2.91 30.08 -34.88
N LYS A 79 -2.23 29.51 -35.87
CA LYS A 79 -2.28 28.08 -36.14
C LYS A 79 -1.03 27.36 -35.72
N ALA A 80 -0.10 28.04 -35.03
CA ALA A 80 1.12 27.44 -34.57
C ALA A 80 0.86 26.32 -33.57
N LYS A 81 1.70 25.29 -33.61
CA LYS A 81 1.60 24.14 -32.71
C LYS A 81 2.95 23.88 -32.07
N THR A 82 2.91 23.39 -30.83
CA THR A 82 4.10 22.90 -30.15
C THR A 82 3.74 21.54 -29.52
N ASP A 83 4.47 20.49 -29.92
CA ASP A 83 4.15 19.11 -29.53
C ASP A 83 2.71 18.76 -29.87
N GLY A 84 2.22 19.29 -31.00
CA GLY A 84 0.84 19.09 -31.43
C GLY A 84 -0.18 19.95 -30.70
N MET A 85 0.23 20.72 -29.70
CA MET A 85 -0.69 21.55 -28.92
C MET A 85 -0.93 22.89 -29.59
N THR A 86 -2.20 23.20 -29.76
CA THR A 86 -2.65 24.48 -30.32
C THR A 86 -2.80 25.51 -29.19
N ILE A 87 -3.12 26.72 -29.57
CA ILE A 87 -3.44 27.79 -28.62
C ILE A 87 -4.62 27.36 -27.73
N LEU A 88 -5.63 26.69 -28.34
CA LEU A 88 -6.79 26.25 -27.58
C LEU A 88 -6.40 25.18 -26.54
N HIS A 89 -5.47 24.30 -26.87
CA HIS A 89 -4.97 23.33 -25.87
C HIS A 89 -4.44 24.05 -24.64
N PHE A 90 -3.62 25.07 -24.83
CA PHE A 90 -3.03 25.80 -23.71
C PHE A 90 -4.08 26.54 -22.90
N ALA A 91 -5.06 27.13 -23.56
CA ALA A 91 -6.13 27.84 -22.85
C ALA A 91 -6.99 26.86 -22.04
N ALA A 92 -7.31 25.69 -22.63
CA ALA A 92 -8.12 24.69 -21.94
C ALA A 92 -7.37 24.06 -20.77
N GLN A 93 -6.06 23.83 -20.94
CA GLN A 93 -5.25 23.23 -19.90
C GLN A 93 -5.20 24.11 -18.65
N ASN A 94 -5.23 25.42 -18.83
CA ASN A 94 -5.11 26.37 -17.72
C ASN A 94 -6.42 27.09 -17.37
N ASN A 95 -7.55 26.58 -17.86
CA ASN A 95 -8.86 27.11 -17.48
C ASN A 95 -9.06 28.58 -17.87
N ASN A 96 -8.52 28.97 -19.01
CA ASN A 96 -8.59 30.36 -19.46
C ASN A 96 -9.80 30.59 -20.33
N MET A 97 -10.94 30.80 -19.69
CA MET A 97 -12.26 30.83 -20.31
C MET A 97 -12.39 31.96 -21.32
N ARG A 98 -11.91 33.15 -20.97
CA ARG A 98 -12.05 34.30 -21.86
C ARG A 98 -11.27 34.11 -23.16
N ILE A 99 -10.12 33.44 -23.07
CA ILE A 99 -9.32 33.13 -24.25
C ILE A 99 -10.05 32.12 -25.13
N VAL A 100 -10.63 31.08 -24.52
CA VAL A 100 -11.40 30.10 -25.28
C VAL A 100 -12.53 30.80 -26.02
N GLU A 101 -13.30 31.67 -25.34
CA GLU A 101 -14.37 32.40 -25.96
C GLU A 101 -13.90 33.25 -27.13
N TYR A 102 -12.76 33.94 -26.93
CA TYR A 102 -12.21 34.79 -27.99
C TYR A 102 -11.77 33.95 -29.20
N LEU A 103 -11.09 32.82 -28.94
CA LEU A 103 -10.63 31.98 -30.06
C LEU A 103 -11.78 31.43 -30.87
N ILE A 104 -12.86 31.06 -30.20
CA ILE A 104 -13.99 30.43 -30.88
C ILE A 104 -14.91 31.49 -31.53
N GLN A 105 -15.27 32.51 -30.77
CA GLN A 105 -16.30 33.45 -31.22
C GLN A 105 -15.76 34.57 -32.08
N ASP A 106 -14.57 35.07 -31.76
CA ASP A 106 -14.04 36.24 -32.49
C ASP A 106 -13.08 35.85 -33.60
N LEU A 107 -12.24 34.86 -33.38
CA LEU A 107 -11.30 34.43 -34.40
C LEU A 107 -11.84 33.36 -35.32
N HIS A 108 -12.95 32.72 -34.93
CA HIS A 108 -13.60 31.69 -35.75
C HIS A 108 -12.63 30.59 -36.14
N LEU A 109 -11.82 30.12 -35.20
CA LEU A 109 -10.90 29.03 -35.50
C LEU A 109 -11.68 27.76 -35.75
N GLU A 110 -11.56 27.23 -36.96
CA GLU A 110 -12.35 26.09 -37.37
C GLU A 110 -11.79 24.77 -36.88
N ASP A 111 -10.52 24.70 -36.70
CA ASP A 111 -9.85 23.45 -36.40
C ASP A 111 -9.54 23.33 -34.90
N LEU A 112 -10.61 23.34 -34.11
CA LEU A 112 -10.48 23.42 -32.66
C LEU A 112 -10.31 22.06 -31.99
N ASN A 113 -10.65 20.98 -32.69
CA ASN A 113 -10.61 19.63 -32.11
C ASN A 113 -9.37 18.87 -32.55
N GLN A 114 -8.24 19.55 -32.72
CA GLN A 114 -7.01 18.89 -33.07
C GLN A 114 -6.43 18.13 -31.87
N GLN A 115 -5.73 17.04 -32.17
CA GLN A 115 -5.06 16.23 -31.15
C GLN A 115 -3.61 16.70 -31.00
N ASP A 116 -3.12 16.68 -29.73
CA ASP A 116 -1.71 16.88 -29.49
C ASP A 116 -0.94 15.57 -29.75
N GLU A 117 0.33 15.50 -29.38
CA GLU A 117 1.15 14.33 -29.65
C GLU A 117 0.67 13.10 -28.88
N LYS A 118 0.01 13.30 -27.75
CA LYS A 118 -0.55 12.20 -26.96
C LYS A 118 -1.98 11.84 -27.35
N GLY A 119 -2.47 12.42 -28.44
CA GLY A 119 -3.82 12.18 -28.91
C GLY A 119 -4.88 12.94 -28.16
N ARG A 120 -4.51 13.94 -27.36
CA ARG A 120 -5.47 14.65 -26.52
C ARG A 120 -6.03 15.86 -27.24
N LYS A 121 -7.35 15.98 -27.23
CA LYS A 121 -8.04 17.19 -27.64
C LYS A 121 -8.17 18.13 -26.44
N PRO A 122 -8.44 19.42 -26.68
CA PRO A 122 -8.56 20.36 -25.54
C PRO A 122 -9.53 19.91 -24.45
N PHE A 123 -10.63 19.24 -24.83
CA PHE A 123 -11.60 18.72 -23.86
C PHE A 123 -10.94 17.71 -22.91
N LEU A 124 -10.09 16.84 -23.46
CA LEU A 124 -9.39 15.85 -22.62
C LEU A 124 -8.41 16.51 -21.66
N LEU A 125 -7.71 17.55 -22.11
CA LEU A 125 -6.79 18.28 -21.24
C LEU A 125 -7.54 18.97 -20.10
N ALA A 126 -8.69 19.58 -20.39
CA ALA A 126 -9.48 20.23 -19.35
C ALA A 126 -9.96 19.20 -18.32
N ALA A 127 -10.36 18.02 -18.78
CA ALA A 127 -10.79 16.95 -17.87
C ALA A 127 -9.63 16.45 -17.00
N GLU A 128 -8.47 16.26 -17.61
CA GLU A 128 -7.29 15.80 -16.89
C GLU A 128 -6.89 16.77 -15.78
N LYS A 129 -7.03 18.06 -16.05
CA LYS A 129 -6.62 19.10 -15.10
C LYS A 129 -7.73 19.50 -14.12
N GLY A 130 -8.93 18.98 -14.30
CA GLY A 130 -10.03 19.22 -13.36
C GLY A 130 -10.73 20.55 -13.51
N HIS A 131 -10.68 21.13 -14.69
CA HIS A 131 -11.27 22.47 -14.94
C HIS A 131 -12.73 22.32 -15.28
N VAL A 132 -13.59 22.25 -14.26
CA VAL A 132 -15.01 21.97 -14.46
C VAL A 132 -15.70 23.07 -15.28
N GLU A 133 -15.37 24.33 -15.03
CA GLU A 133 -15.98 25.41 -15.79
C GLU A 133 -15.62 25.34 -17.28
N MET A 134 -14.36 25.00 -17.56
CA MET A 134 -13.91 24.81 -18.94
C MET A 134 -14.66 23.64 -19.58
N ILE A 135 -14.80 22.53 -18.87
CA ILE A 135 -15.55 21.37 -19.35
C ILE A 135 -16.99 21.78 -19.71
N GLU A 136 -17.65 22.49 -18.79
CA GLU A 136 -19.02 22.93 -19.04
C GLU A 136 -19.10 23.87 -20.24
N LYS A 137 -18.14 24.78 -20.37
CA LYS A 137 -18.08 25.70 -21.48
C LYS A 137 -17.90 24.99 -22.82
N LEU A 138 -16.98 24.03 -22.85
CA LEU A 138 -16.73 23.28 -24.08
C LEU A 138 -17.94 22.42 -24.44
N ILE A 139 -18.65 21.87 -23.47
CA ILE A 139 -19.91 21.17 -23.75
C ILE A 139 -20.93 22.13 -24.33
N MET A 140 -21.07 23.31 -23.73
CA MET A 140 -22.01 24.29 -24.19
C MET A 140 -21.74 24.77 -25.64
N LEU A 141 -20.44 24.83 -25.98
CA LEU A 141 -20.02 25.22 -27.32
C LEU A 141 -20.00 24.04 -28.29
N ASN A 142 -20.43 22.88 -27.85
CA ASN A 142 -20.50 21.65 -28.64
C ASN A 142 -19.12 21.16 -29.06
N LEU A 143 -18.12 21.39 -28.21
CA LEU A 143 -16.75 20.96 -28.44
C LEU A 143 -16.32 19.79 -27.53
N PHE A 144 -17.28 19.16 -26.85
CA PHE A 144 -17.00 17.98 -26.10
C PHE A 144 -16.78 16.80 -27.05
N THR A 145 -16.04 15.78 -26.58
CA THR A 145 -15.74 14.66 -27.44
C THR A 145 -15.75 13.37 -26.61
N SER A 146 -16.22 12.30 -27.26
CA SER A 146 -16.11 10.96 -26.73
C SER A 146 -14.83 10.27 -27.20
N GLU A 147 -14.03 10.95 -27.99
CA GLU A 147 -12.80 10.37 -28.50
C GLU A 147 -11.78 10.18 -27.41
N LYS A 148 -10.85 9.28 -27.69
CA LYS A 148 -9.87 8.82 -26.71
C LYS A 148 -8.48 9.35 -27.05
N ASP A 149 -7.63 9.46 -26.03
CA ASP A 149 -6.22 9.73 -26.27
C ASP A 149 -5.54 8.45 -26.77
N LYS A 150 -4.22 8.51 -26.96
CA LYS A 150 -3.49 7.36 -27.51
C LYS A 150 -3.47 6.17 -26.56
N GLU A 151 -3.70 6.40 -25.26
CA GLU A 151 -3.78 5.33 -24.28
C GLU A 151 -5.20 4.79 -24.14
N GLY A 152 -6.12 5.28 -24.94
CA GLY A 152 -7.50 4.83 -24.89
C GLY A 152 -8.34 5.50 -23.83
N ASN A 153 -7.86 6.58 -23.22
CA ASN A 153 -8.56 7.26 -22.14
C ASN A 153 -9.57 8.25 -22.70
N THR A 154 -10.80 8.18 -22.21
CA THR A 154 -11.79 9.23 -22.44
C THR A 154 -11.61 10.34 -21.39
N ALA A 155 -12.39 11.41 -21.52
CA ALA A 155 -12.39 12.46 -20.51
C ALA A 155 -12.75 11.91 -19.12
N LEU A 156 -13.69 10.96 -19.07
CA LEU A 156 -14.09 10.37 -17.79
C LEU A 156 -12.94 9.57 -17.17
N HIS A 157 -12.18 8.83 -17.98
CA HIS A 157 -10.99 8.13 -17.48
C HIS A 157 -10.02 9.12 -16.82
N LEU A 158 -9.74 10.22 -17.51
CA LEU A 158 -8.74 11.17 -17.03
C LEU A 158 -9.21 11.89 -15.75
N ALA A 159 -10.47 12.29 -15.72
CA ALA A 159 -11.01 12.97 -14.54
C ALA A 159 -11.03 12.02 -13.34
N ALA A 160 -11.42 10.77 -13.55
CA ALA A 160 -11.46 9.77 -12.48
C ALA A 160 -10.05 9.43 -11.98
N LYS A 161 -9.11 9.26 -12.91
CA LYS A 161 -7.72 8.94 -12.56
C LYS A 161 -7.11 9.97 -11.64
N HIS A 162 -7.44 11.24 -11.85
CA HIS A 162 -6.85 12.34 -11.10
C HIS A 162 -7.76 12.85 -9.97
N GLY A 163 -8.91 12.21 -9.75
CA GLY A 163 -9.76 12.53 -8.62
C GLY A 163 -10.54 13.83 -8.74
N HIS A 164 -10.88 14.25 -9.93
CA HIS A 164 -11.57 15.53 -10.16
C HIS A 164 -13.08 15.33 -10.02
N ILE A 165 -13.57 15.46 -8.78
CA ILE A 165 -14.97 15.15 -8.43
C ILE A 165 -15.96 15.93 -9.28
N SER A 166 -15.77 17.24 -9.37
CA SER A 166 -16.74 18.10 -10.09
C SER A 166 -16.79 17.75 -11.56
N VAL A 167 -15.66 17.43 -12.17
CA VAL A 167 -15.62 17.04 -13.58
C VAL A 167 -16.33 15.69 -13.76
N VAL A 168 -16.07 14.73 -12.88
CA VAL A 168 -16.74 13.44 -12.94
C VAL A 168 -18.25 13.62 -12.84
N GLU A 169 -18.72 14.48 -11.95
CA GLU A 169 -20.16 14.76 -11.82
C GLU A 169 -20.77 15.24 -13.12
N VAL A 170 -20.09 16.17 -13.80
CA VAL A 170 -20.59 16.68 -15.08
C VAL A 170 -20.55 15.59 -16.15
N LEU A 171 -19.44 14.85 -16.23
CA LEU A 171 -19.26 13.88 -17.31
C LEU A 171 -20.21 12.70 -17.22
N ILE A 172 -20.57 12.26 -16.02
CA ILE A 172 -21.48 11.12 -15.91
C ILE A 172 -22.90 11.45 -16.38
N THR A 173 -23.25 12.72 -16.44
CA THR A 173 -24.52 13.10 -17.02
C THR A 173 -24.49 13.13 -18.56
N GLN A 174 -23.29 13.19 -19.15
CA GLN A 174 -23.10 13.24 -20.60
C GLN A 174 -22.80 11.90 -21.22
N TRP A 175 -22.22 10.98 -20.45
CA TRP A 175 -21.76 9.69 -20.97
C TRP A 175 -22.62 8.55 -20.51
N GLN A 176 -22.95 7.68 -21.45
CA GLN A 176 -23.67 6.45 -21.13
C GLN A 176 -22.72 5.27 -20.97
N GLU A 177 -21.55 5.33 -21.60
CA GLU A 177 -20.58 4.22 -21.55
C GLU A 177 -19.63 4.40 -20.37
N ILE A 178 -20.14 4.16 -19.17
CA ILE A 178 -19.39 4.39 -17.94
C ILE A 178 -18.35 3.31 -17.69
N ASN A 179 -18.51 2.13 -18.30
CA ASN A 179 -17.63 0.98 -18.05
C ASN A 179 -16.60 0.74 -19.16
N GLU A 180 -16.37 1.73 -20.01
CA GLU A 180 -15.48 1.57 -21.14
C GLU A 180 -14.04 1.38 -20.69
N PRO A 181 -13.32 0.36 -21.17
CA PRO A 181 -11.92 0.19 -20.79
C PRO A 181 -11.00 1.01 -21.70
N ASN A 182 -9.86 1.43 -21.13
CA ASN A 182 -8.79 2.02 -21.93
C ASN A 182 -7.91 0.91 -22.52
N GLU A 183 -6.76 1.27 -23.09
CA GLU A 183 -5.88 0.27 -23.72
C GLU A 183 -5.34 -0.76 -22.74
N ASP A 184 -5.22 -0.42 -21.47
CA ASP A 184 -4.77 -1.33 -20.42
C ASP A 184 -5.92 -2.10 -19.80
N GLY A 185 -7.13 -1.97 -20.33
CA GLY A 185 -8.32 -2.61 -19.79
C GLY A 185 -8.89 -1.94 -18.57
N GLU A 186 -8.46 -0.72 -18.26
CA GLU A 186 -8.87 -0.02 -17.06
C GLU A 186 -10.13 0.80 -17.32
N THR A 187 -11.15 0.60 -16.48
CA THR A 187 -12.35 1.43 -16.50
C THR A 187 -12.10 2.71 -15.71
N PRO A 188 -12.95 3.71 -15.88
CA PRO A 188 -12.84 4.91 -15.03
C PRO A 188 -12.92 4.57 -13.53
N PHE A 189 -13.78 3.61 -13.15
CA PHE A 189 -13.88 3.19 -11.76
C PHE A 189 -12.55 2.60 -11.27
N PHE A 190 -11.95 1.73 -12.09
CA PHE A 190 -10.65 1.14 -11.74
C PHE A 190 -9.60 2.22 -11.51
N LEU A 191 -9.56 3.22 -12.39
CA LEU A 191 -8.58 4.31 -12.28
C LEU A 191 -8.81 5.16 -11.04
N ALA A 192 -10.07 5.44 -10.69
CA ALA A 192 -10.37 6.19 -9.48
C ALA A 192 -9.90 5.44 -8.24
N VAL A 193 -10.14 4.13 -8.20
CA VAL A 193 -9.72 3.30 -7.08
C VAL A 193 -8.20 3.22 -7.01
N ALA A 194 -7.55 3.00 -8.15
CA ALA A 194 -6.08 2.89 -8.19
C ALA A 194 -5.42 4.18 -7.71
N GLY A 195 -6.05 5.33 -7.97
CA GLY A 195 -5.54 6.61 -7.51
C GLY A 195 -5.92 6.97 -6.08
N GLY A 196 -6.72 6.15 -5.42
CA GLY A 196 -7.13 6.41 -4.06
C GLY A 196 -8.26 7.42 -3.92
N HIS A 197 -9.06 7.62 -4.97
CA HIS A 197 -10.06 8.68 -5.02
C HIS A 197 -11.43 8.13 -4.63
N LYS A 198 -11.72 8.13 -3.33
CA LYS A 198 -12.92 7.51 -2.80
C LYS A 198 -14.20 8.17 -3.30
N GLU A 199 -14.24 9.53 -3.32
CA GLU A 199 -15.45 10.22 -3.70
C GLU A 199 -15.79 10.01 -5.18
N CYS A 200 -14.77 10.03 -6.04
CA CYS A 200 -14.97 9.71 -7.45
C CYS A 200 -15.45 8.28 -7.61
N SER A 201 -14.90 7.35 -6.84
CA SER A 201 -15.30 5.95 -6.89
C SER A 201 -16.77 5.79 -6.51
N LYS A 202 -17.20 6.49 -5.47
CA LYS A 202 -18.60 6.46 -5.04
C LYS A 202 -19.53 7.01 -6.11
N LEU A 203 -19.14 8.13 -6.73
CA LEU A 203 -19.96 8.74 -7.79
C LEU A 203 -20.12 7.77 -8.96
N LEU A 204 -19.03 7.12 -9.35
CA LEU A 204 -19.06 6.18 -10.47
C LEU A 204 -19.90 4.96 -10.12
N LEU A 205 -19.77 4.44 -8.91
CA LEU A 205 -20.58 3.31 -8.48
C LEU A 205 -22.08 3.66 -8.51
N ASP A 206 -22.43 4.84 -7.99
CA ASP A 206 -23.83 5.28 -7.98
C ASP A 206 -24.37 5.49 -9.41
N ALA A 207 -23.49 5.79 -10.36
CA ALA A 207 -23.87 5.97 -11.75
C ALA A 207 -23.93 4.66 -12.54
N GLY A 208 -23.61 3.53 -11.90
CA GLY A 208 -23.73 2.22 -12.52
C GLY A 208 -22.45 1.55 -12.92
N SER A 209 -21.30 2.03 -12.42
CA SER A 209 -20.02 1.36 -12.72
C SER A 209 -20.04 -0.08 -12.23
N ASP A 210 -19.45 -0.97 -13.02
CA ASP A 210 -19.26 -2.36 -12.65
C ASP A 210 -17.90 -2.46 -11.94
N VAL A 211 -17.93 -2.73 -10.64
CA VAL A 211 -16.72 -2.75 -9.80
C VAL A 211 -15.85 -3.96 -10.06
N ASN A 212 -16.37 -4.96 -10.78
CA ASN A 212 -15.70 -6.26 -10.94
C ASN A 212 -14.92 -6.40 -12.24
N ILE A 213 -14.91 -5.37 -13.09
CA ILE A 213 -14.17 -5.45 -14.36
C ILE A 213 -12.68 -5.30 -14.07
N PRO A 214 -11.88 -6.36 -14.34
CA PRO A 214 -10.44 -6.27 -14.10
C PRO A 214 -9.73 -5.59 -15.26
N ASN A 215 -8.47 -5.19 -15.02
CA ASN A 215 -7.64 -4.68 -16.11
C ASN A 215 -7.11 -5.85 -16.95
N ASN A 216 -6.26 -5.54 -17.94
CA ASN A 216 -5.75 -6.56 -18.85
C ASN A 216 -4.80 -7.56 -18.16
N ASN A 217 -4.29 -7.23 -16.99
CA ASN A 217 -3.49 -8.16 -16.19
C ASN A 217 -4.34 -8.93 -15.19
N ASN A 218 -5.65 -8.87 -15.36
CA ASN A 218 -6.61 -9.58 -14.52
C ASN A 218 -6.63 -9.11 -13.07
N ILE A 219 -6.24 -7.84 -12.84
CA ILE A 219 -6.23 -7.23 -11.51
C ILE A 219 -7.54 -6.48 -11.31
N THR A 220 -8.22 -6.77 -10.19
CA THR A 220 -9.49 -6.10 -9.86
C THR A 220 -9.23 -4.79 -9.13
N ALA A 221 -10.30 -3.98 -9.01
CA ALA A 221 -10.23 -2.74 -8.24
C ALA A 221 -9.85 -3.01 -6.78
N LEU A 222 -10.43 -4.06 -6.18
CA LEU A 222 -10.10 -4.40 -4.80
C LEU A 222 -8.62 -4.77 -4.65
N GLN A 223 -8.10 -5.53 -5.60
CA GLN A 223 -6.69 -5.93 -5.57
C GLN A 223 -5.77 -4.72 -5.71
N ILE A 224 -6.07 -3.79 -6.63
CA ILE A 224 -5.20 -2.64 -6.81
C ILE A 224 -5.28 -1.68 -5.61
N ALA A 225 -6.45 -1.54 -5.02
CA ALA A 225 -6.59 -0.73 -3.80
C ALA A 225 -5.75 -1.31 -2.67
N THR A 226 -5.78 -2.63 -2.52
CA THR A 226 -5.01 -3.30 -1.48
C THR A 226 -3.51 -3.20 -1.76
N GLN A 227 -3.13 -3.45 -3.00
CA GLN A 227 -1.72 -3.41 -3.40
C GLN A 227 -1.12 -2.02 -3.18
N ASN A 228 -1.91 -0.98 -3.43
CA ASN A 228 -1.45 0.40 -3.27
C ASN A 228 -1.63 0.93 -1.84
N GLY A 229 -2.23 0.15 -0.95
CA GLY A 229 -2.41 0.54 0.43
C GLY A 229 -3.48 1.60 0.65
N HIS A 230 -4.46 1.71 -0.24
CA HIS A 230 -5.54 2.70 -0.13
C HIS A 230 -6.62 2.15 0.80
N VAL A 231 -6.38 2.25 2.12
CA VAL A 231 -7.25 1.65 3.12
C VAL A 231 -8.69 2.14 3.06
N PRO A 232 -8.95 3.46 2.90
CA PRO A 232 -10.36 3.90 2.82
C PRO A 232 -11.10 3.25 1.66
N LEU A 233 -10.43 3.00 0.55
CA LEU A 233 -11.06 2.33 -0.59
C LEU A 233 -11.25 0.85 -0.36
N VAL A 234 -10.28 0.20 0.28
CA VAL A 234 -10.45 -1.21 0.64
C VAL A 234 -11.68 -1.36 1.53
N THR A 235 -11.81 -0.49 2.53
CA THR A 235 -12.97 -0.52 3.43
C THR A 235 -14.28 -0.28 2.67
N PHE A 236 -14.27 0.70 1.78
CA PHE A 236 -15.45 1.00 0.97
C PHE A 236 -15.86 -0.18 0.09
N LEU A 237 -14.89 -0.80 -0.59
CA LEU A 237 -15.18 -1.91 -1.49
C LEU A 237 -15.66 -3.16 -0.75
N LEU A 238 -15.24 -3.31 0.51
CA LEU A 238 -15.67 -4.46 1.32
C LEU A 238 -16.96 -4.20 2.09
N SER A 239 -17.51 -3.00 1.98
CA SER A 239 -18.79 -2.70 2.66
C SER A 239 -19.91 -3.53 2.03
N GLY A 240 -21.00 -3.66 2.78
CA GLY A 240 -22.15 -4.45 2.32
C GLY A 240 -22.87 -3.88 1.12
N ASP A 241 -22.56 -2.63 0.76
CA ASP A 241 -23.23 -1.96 -0.38
C ASP A 241 -22.56 -2.30 -1.72
N VAL A 242 -21.42 -2.98 -1.71
CA VAL A 242 -20.68 -3.30 -2.93
C VAL A 242 -20.68 -4.81 -3.12
N VAL A 243 -21.09 -5.27 -4.31
CA VAL A 243 -21.13 -6.69 -4.64
C VAL A 243 -19.86 -7.04 -5.41
N LEU A 244 -19.04 -7.89 -4.81
CA LEU A 244 -17.75 -8.28 -5.39
C LEU A 244 -17.79 -9.73 -5.83
N ASP A 245 -17.34 -9.99 -7.04
CA ASP A 245 -17.11 -11.34 -7.53
C ASP A 245 -15.86 -11.90 -6.89
N GLN A 246 -15.91 -13.18 -6.52
CA GLN A 246 -14.72 -13.86 -6.01
C GLN A 246 -14.19 -14.81 -7.08
N LYS A 247 -12.95 -14.59 -7.48
CA LYS A 247 -12.29 -15.46 -8.45
C LYS A 247 -11.24 -16.29 -7.72
N ALA A 248 -11.31 -17.60 -7.89
CA ALA A 248 -10.47 -18.52 -7.14
C ALA A 248 -9.01 -18.52 -7.58
N GLU A 249 -8.73 -17.98 -8.76
CA GLU A 249 -7.39 -18.10 -9.35
C GLU A 249 -6.44 -16.98 -8.99
N GLN A 250 -6.87 -15.98 -8.23
CA GLN A 250 -6.05 -14.82 -7.93
C GLN A 250 -5.74 -14.76 -6.45
N ASP A 251 -4.62 -14.09 -6.12
CA ASP A 251 -4.28 -13.83 -4.73
C ASP A 251 -5.38 -13.00 -4.07
N SER A 252 -5.74 -13.38 -2.85
CA SER A 252 -6.73 -12.62 -2.11
C SER A 252 -6.17 -11.24 -1.73
N PRO A 253 -7.02 -10.26 -1.41
CA PRO A 253 -6.52 -8.98 -0.92
C PRO A 253 -5.62 -9.12 0.30
N LEU A 254 -5.92 -10.07 1.18
CA LEU A 254 -5.08 -10.28 2.37
C LEU A 254 -3.68 -10.77 1.97
N HIS A 255 -3.58 -11.67 0.99
CA HIS A 255 -2.27 -12.09 0.47
C HIS A 255 -1.48 -10.89 -0.07
N LEU A 256 -2.15 -10.03 -0.84
CA LEU A 256 -1.49 -8.87 -1.42
C LEU A 256 -1.04 -7.87 -0.36
N ALA A 257 -1.86 -7.64 0.66
CA ALA A 257 -1.51 -6.73 1.74
C ALA A 257 -0.31 -7.26 2.52
N VAL A 258 -0.27 -8.56 2.78
CA VAL A 258 0.86 -9.18 3.48
C VAL A 258 2.11 -9.10 2.62
N ALA A 259 2.01 -9.46 1.34
CA ALA A 259 3.17 -9.47 0.44
C ALA A 259 3.80 -8.09 0.29
N ASN A 260 2.99 -7.04 0.39
CA ASN A 260 3.46 -5.67 0.24
C ASN A 260 3.65 -4.94 1.57
N ASN A 261 3.55 -5.64 2.69
CA ASN A 261 3.76 -5.10 4.03
C ASN A 261 2.84 -3.91 4.36
N HIS A 262 1.60 -3.99 3.90
CA HIS A 262 0.60 -2.95 4.21
C HIS A 262 -0.13 -3.33 5.49
N ILE A 263 0.46 -3.02 6.64
CA ILE A 263 -0.04 -3.46 7.94
C ILE A 263 -1.43 -2.91 8.21
N THR A 264 -1.67 -1.64 7.88
CA THR A 264 -2.99 -1.05 8.10
C THR A 264 -4.06 -1.74 7.26
N ALA A 265 -3.73 -2.10 6.01
CA ALA A 265 -4.65 -2.83 5.16
C ALA A 265 -4.94 -4.22 5.72
N VAL A 266 -3.91 -4.91 6.25
CA VAL A 266 -4.11 -6.21 6.87
C VAL A 266 -5.10 -6.11 8.04
N ASN A 267 -4.90 -5.12 8.91
CA ASN A 267 -5.78 -4.93 10.04
C ASN A 267 -7.21 -4.61 9.60
N SER A 268 -7.36 -3.78 8.57
CA SER A 268 -8.69 -3.44 8.04
C SER A 268 -9.40 -4.66 7.46
N LEU A 269 -8.66 -5.47 6.71
CA LEU A 269 -9.24 -6.68 6.11
C LEU A 269 -9.66 -7.67 7.19
N LEU A 270 -8.84 -7.86 8.21
CA LEU A 270 -9.19 -8.77 9.31
C LEU A 270 -10.37 -8.22 10.11
N GLY A 271 -10.43 -6.90 10.30
CA GLY A 271 -11.56 -6.28 10.96
C GLY A 271 -12.86 -6.41 10.18
N ALA A 272 -12.78 -6.46 8.85
CA ALA A 272 -13.94 -6.70 7.98
C ALA A 272 -14.25 -8.18 7.84
N LYS A 273 -13.61 -9.04 8.63
CA LYS A 273 -13.85 -10.49 8.68
C LYS A 273 -13.47 -11.20 7.39
N HIS A 274 -12.45 -10.69 6.71
CA HIS A 274 -11.87 -11.40 5.58
C HIS A 274 -11.30 -12.72 6.07
N ASN A 275 -11.38 -13.76 5.23
CA ASN A 275 -10.92 -15.10 5.62
C ASN A 275 -9.40 -15.07 5.84
N VAL A 276 -8.98 -15.24 7.10
CA VAL A 276 -7.57 -15.21 7.47
C VAL A 276 -6.82 -16.40 6.87
N ASP A 277 -7.54 -17.46 6.54
CA ASP A 277 -6.95 -18.71 6.00
C ASP A 277 -7.17 -18.84 4.50
N ALA A 278 -7.44 -17.75 3.79
CA ALA A 278 -7.61 -17.78 2.34
C ALA A 278 -6.38 -18.42 1.68
N LEU A 279 -6.61 -19.16 0.61
CA LEU A 279 -5.54 -19.85 -0.11
C LEU A 279 -5.31 -19.19 -1.46
N ASN A 280 -4.04 -19.04 -1.83
CA ASN A 280 -3.69 -18.58 -3.18
C ASN A 280 -3.52 -19.78 -4.11
N GLN A 281 -3.00 -19.57 -5.32
CA GLN A 281 -2.83 -20.65 -6.29
C GLN A 281 -1.86 -21.73 -5.82
N LYS A 282 -0.90 -21.36 -4.98
CA LYS A 282 0.06 -22.31 -4.41
C LYS A 282 -0.45 -22.93 -3.12
N GLN A 283 -1.72 -22.72 -2.79
CA GLN A 283 -2.37 -23.18 -1.57
C GLN A 283 -1.70 -22.63 -0.31
N GLN A 284 -1.11 -21.45 -0.41
CA GLN A 284 -0.50 -20.77 0.72
C GLN A 284 -1.53 -19.87 1.40
N THR A 285 -1.49 -19.87 2.74
CA THR A 285 -2.25 -18.89 3.53
C THR A 285 -1.45 -17.60 3.63
N PRO A 286 -2.06 -16.50 4.08
CA PRO A 286 -1.27 -15.31 4.38
C PRO A 286 -0.16 -15.56 5.40
N LEU A 287 -0.37 -16.48 6.36
CA LEU A 287 0.68 -16.79 7.32
C LEU A 287 1.89 -17.46 6.64
N HIS A 288 1.67 -18.32 5.65
CA HIS A 288 2.79 -18.86 4.87
C HIS A 288 3.64 -17.74 4.28
N LEU A 289 2.97 -16.73 3.68
CA LEU A 289 3.69 -15.61 3.06
C LEU A 289 4.45 -14.80 4.10
N ALA A 290 3.82 -14.48 5.21
CA ALA A 290 4.46 -13.69 6.27
C ALA A 290 5.66 -14.43 6.85
N ALA A 291 5.53 -15.74 7.03
CA ALA A 291 6.61 -16.57 7.56
C ALA A 291 7.79 -16.61 6.58
N ASP A 292 7.49 -16.76 5.30
CA ASP A 292 8.53 -16.80 4.27
C ASP A 292 9.28 -15.47 4.17
N LEU A 293 8.54 -14.36 4.30
CA LEU A 293 9.13 -13.03 4.25
C LEU A 293 9.92 -12.67 5.51
N GLY A 294 9.70 -13.38 6.60
CA GLY A 294 10.35 -13.06 7.86
C GLY A 294 9.76 -11.84 8.55
N ASN A 295 8.51 -11.53 8.29
CA ASN A 295 7.87 -10.33 8.84
C ASN A 295 7.23 -10.67 10.18
N VAL A 296 7.94 -10.35 11.27
CA VAL A 296 7.51 -10.70 12.63
C VAL A 296 6.18 -10.03 12.99
N GLU A 297 6.03 -8.76 12.62
CA GLU A 297 4.82 -8.03 12.97
C GLU A 297 3.59 -8.62 12.30
N LEU A 298 3.69 -8.96 11.02
CA LEU A 298 2.57 -9.58 10.31
C LEU A 298 2.25 -10.96 10.84
N VAL A 299 3.28 -11.75 11.18
CA VAL A 299 3.05 -13.06 11.80
C VAL A 299 2.28 -12.89 13.10
N ASP A 300 2.68 -11.93 13.92
CA ASP A 300 2.00 -11.69 15.20
C ASP A 300 0.53 -11.32 14.98
N ILE A 301 0.25 -10.45 14.03
CA ILE A 301 -1.12 -10.03 13.73
C ILE A 301 -1.96 -11.23 13.28
N LEU A 302 -1.41 -12.05 12.39
CA LEU A 302 -2.15 -13.19 11.87
C LEU A 302 -2.39 -14.27 12.93
N LEU A 303 -1.39 -14.51 13.79
CA LEU A 303 -1.56 -15.46 14.89
C LEU A 303 -2.65 -14.98 15.85
N LYS A 304 -2.68 -13.69 16.17
CA LYS A 304 -3.71 -13.14 17.04
C LYS A 304 -5.09 -13.19 16.42
N ALA A 305 -5.17 -13.22 15.09
CA ALA A 305 -6.45 -13.37 14.39
C ALA A 305 -6.95 -14.81 14.41
N GLY A 306 -6.18 -15.74 14.95
CA GLY A 306 -6.64 -17.12 15.10
C GLY A 306 -6.52 -17.96 13.83
N CYS A 307 -5.49 -17.74 13.03
CA CYS A 307 -5.32 -18.50 11.80
C CYS A 307 -5.09 -19.98 12.08
N ASP A 308 -5.40 -20.81 11.09
CA ASP A 308 -5.23 -22.27 11.17
C ASP A 308 -3.77 -22.62 10.88
N LEU A 309 -3.07 -23.14 11.88
CA LEU A 309 -1.65 -23.44 11.77
C LEU A 309 -1.36 -24.78 11.10
N LYS A 310 -2.40 -25.58 10.81
CA LYS A 310 -2.22 -26.90 10.23
C LYS A 310 -2.28 -26.92 8.71
N VAL A 311 -2.60 -25.79 8.07
CA VAL A 311 -2.74 -25.74 6.62
C VAL A 311 -1.39 -26.02 5.96
N VAL A 312 -1.40 -26.85 4.91
CA VAL A 312 -0.18 -27.14 4.13
C VAL A 312 -0.34 -26.56 2.73
N ASP A 313 0.78 -26.09 2.17
CA ASP A 313 0.78 -25.57 0.80
C ASP A 313 0.90 -26.74 -0.18
N LYS A 314 1.06 -26.42 -1.47
CA LYS A 314 1.16 -27.46 -2.51
C LYS A 314 2.36 -28.36 -2.33
N GLN A 315 3.40 -27.88 -1.64
CA GLN A 315 4.59 -28.69 -1.36
C GLN A 315 4.44 -29.49 -0.05
N GLY A 316 3.29 -29.43 0.60
CA GLY A 316 3.04 -30.13 1.85
C GLY A 316 3.63 -29.45 3.07
N LYS A 317 3.96 -28.16 3.00
CA LYS A 317 4.62 -27.45 4.10
C LYS A 317 3.64 -26.59 4.86
N THR A 318 3.72 -26.67 6.20
CA THR A 318 3.02 -25.72 7.08
C THR A 318 3.79 -24.41 7.12
N ALA A 319 3.17 -23.38 7.72
CA ALA A 319 3.87 -22.13 7.93
C ALA A 319 5.09 -22.31 8.82
N LEU A 320 5.00 -23.21 9.81
CA LEU A 320 6.15 -23.54 10.66
C LEU A 320 7.31 -24.07 9.83
N ALA A 321 7.05 -25.00 8.91
CA ALA A 321 8.07 -25.56 8.04
C ALA A 321 8.69 -24.49 7.14
N VAL A 322 7.85 -23.57 6.64
CA VAL A 322 8.35 -22.46 5.81
C VAL A 322 9.28 -21.55 6.63
N ALA A 323 8.88 -21.18 7.84
CA ALA A 323 9.71 -20.32 8.68
C ALA A 323 11.05 -21.01 8.99
N SER A 324 11.00 -22.31 9.25
CA SER A 324 12.21 -23.08 9.56
C SER A 324 13.16 -23.10 8.37
N ARG A 325 12.62 -23.42 7.18
CA ARG A 325 13.43 -23.47 5.96
C ARG A 325 14.09 -22.13 5.65
N SER A 326 13.37 -21.04 5.93
CA SER A 326 13.88 -19.70 5.68
C SER A 326 14.74 -19.15 6.81
N ASN A 327 14.98 -19.96 7.84
CA ASN A 327 15.84 -19.64 8.98
C ASN A 327 15.36 -18.41 9.76
N HIS A 328 14.05 -18.28 9.91
CA HIS A 328 13.46 -17.19 10.70
C HIS A 328 13.16 -17.70 12.10
N SER A 329 14.19 -17.70 12.96
CA SER A 329 14.14 -18.34 14.28
C SER A 329 13.03 -17.77 15.16
N LEU A 330 12.90 -16.45 15.18
CA LEU A 330 11.88 -15.83 16.03
C LEU A 330 10.48 -16.26 15.60
N ILE A 331 10.25 -16.35 14.30
CA ILE A 331 8.95 -16.77 13.78
C ILE A 331 8.69 -18.23 14.10
N VAL A 332 9.71 -19.08 14.00
CA VAL A 332 9.60 -20.48 14.44
C VAL A 332 9.10 -20.54 15.88
N ASP A 333 9.75 -19.78 16.75
CA ASP A 333 9.35 -19.76 18.17
C ASP A 333 7.90 -19.28 18.33
N MET A 334 7.52 -18.22 17.62
CA MET A 334 6.19 -17.67 17.72
C MET A 334 5.12 -18.68 17.29
N ILE A 335 5.36 -19.37 16.20
CA ILE A 335 4.38 -20.35 15.70
C ILE A 335 4.26 -21.52 16.66
N ILE A 336 5.39 -22.02 17.19
CA ILE A 336 5.33 -23.13 18.14
C ILE A 336 4.58 -22.71 19.41
N LYS A 337 4.86 -21.50 19.91
CA LYS A 337 4.13 -20.99 21.07
C LYS A 337 2.62 -20.96 20.80
N ALA A 338 2.22 -20.50 19.61
CA ALA A 338 0.82 -20.43 19.25
C ALA A 338 0.19 -21.81 19.14
N GLU A 339 0.91 -22.76 18.52
CA GLU A 339 0.40 -24.13 18.40
C GLU A 339 0.16 -24.76 19.77
N ARG A 340 1.12 -24.56 20.66
CA ARG A 340 1.03 -25.13 22.02
C ARG A 340 -0.11 -24.47 22.81
N TYR A 341 -0.28 -23.14 22.61
CA TYR A 341 -1.37 -22.43 23.26
C TYR A 341 -2.74 -22.93 22.77
N TYR A 342 -2.87 -23.11 21.46
CA TYR A 342 -4.12 -23.63 20.89
C TYR A 342 -4.43 -25.04 21.41
N ALA A 343 -3.42 -25.89 21.48
CA ALA A 343 -3.60 -27.26 21.98
C ALA A 343 -4.03 -27.26 23.46
N TRP A 344 -3.39 -26.42 24.26
CA TRP A 344 -3.77 -26.31 25.68
C TRP A 344 -5.20 -25.77 25.82
N ARG A 345 -5.54 -24.78 25.04
CA ARG A 345 -6.87 -24.16 25.09
C ARG A 345 -7.96 -25.15 24.74
N GLN A 346 -7.75 -25.99 23.83
CA GLN A 346 -8.72 -27.03 23.48
C GLN A 346 -8.92 -28.03 24.64
N UNK A 347 -7.82 -28.25 25.18
CA UNK A 347 -7.85 -29.19 26.24
C UNK A 347 -8.51 -28.61 27.47
N UNK A 348 -8.42 -27.47 27.58
CA UNK A 348 -8.94 -26.76 28.71
C UNK A 348 -10.32 -26.25 28.36
N UNK A 349 -10.77 -26.59 27.48
CA UNK A 349 -12.00 -26.33 26.98
C UNK A 349 -12.91 -25.49 27.65
N UNK A 350 -13.19 -25.27 28.12
CA UNK A 350 -14.21 -24.66 28.77
C UNK A 350 -13.85 -23.48 29.56
N UNK A 351 -13.09 -23.56 30.05
CA UNK A 351 -12.86 -22.62 31.08
C UNK A 351 -12.19 -21.41 30.64
N UNK A 352 -11.67 -21.53 29.80
CA UNK A 352 -10.81 -20.48 29.64
C UNK A 352 -11.28 -19.50 28.62
N UNK A 353 -12.19 -19.22 28.80
CA UNK A 353 -12.70 -18.31 27.94
C UNK A 353 -11.90 -17.13 27.74
N UNK A 354 -12.09 -16.48 27.66
CA UNK A 354 -11.69 -15.21 27.64
C UNK A 354 -10.27 -14.89 27.43
N UNK A 355 -9.79 -15.46 27.74
CA UNK A 355 -8.61 -14.98 27.90
C UNK A 355 -7.97 -14.73 26.68
N UNK A 356 -8.79 -14.23 26.14
CA UNK A 356 -8.10 -14.03 25.27
C UNK A 356 -6.86 -13.86 24.85
N UNK A 357 -6.89 -13.73 24.41
CA UNK A 357 -6.00 -13.59 23.93
C UNK A 357 -4.72 -13.38 23.84
N UNK A 358 -4.59 -13.25 24.44
CA UNK A 358 -3.46 -12.91 24.59
C UNK A 358 -2.37 -13.72 24.21
N UNK A 359 -2.72 -14.17 23.43
CA UNK A 359 -1.69 -15.00 23.17
C UNK A 359 -0.41 -14.36 22.99
N UNK A 360 -0.37 -13.79 22.66
CA UNK A 360 0.87 -13.44 22.40
C UNK A 360 1.48 -12.50 23.33
N UNK A 361 0.75 -12.12 23.69
CA UNK A 361 1.42 -11.15 24.25
C UNK A 361 2.25 -11.32 25.31
N UNK A 362 2.47 -11.54 25.18
CA UNK A 362 3.14 -11.49 26.04
C UNK A 362 3.92 -11.23 27.02
N UNK A 363 4.34 -11.25 26.88
CA UNK A 363 5.23 -11.46 27.76
C UNK A 363 5.36 -10.55 28.83
N UNK A 364 4.47 -10.38 29.16
CA UNK A 364 4.44 -9.49 30.16
C UNK A 364 5.18 -9.89 31.31
N UNK A 365 5.23 -9.87 31.92
CA UNK A 365 5.71 -10.12 33.12
C UNK A 365 7.05 -10.65 33.19
N UNK A 366 7.33 -10.20 32.63
CA UNK A 366 8.44 -10.83 32.51
C UNK A 366 9.57 -10.40 33.29
N HIS A 367 9.31 -9.44 34.08
CA HIS A 367 10.46 -8.82 34.77
C HIS A 367 10.43 -9.05 36.29
N SER A 368 9.61 -9.94 36.72
CA SER A 368 9.60 -10.28 38.13
C SER A 368 10.89 -11.00 38.50
N LEU A 369 11.22 -10.98 39.79
CA LEU A 369 12.40 -11.65 40.29
C LEU A 369 12.30 -13.17 40.02
N GLU A 370 11.12 -13.74 40.21
CA GLU A 370 10.93 -15.16 39.96
C GLU A 370 11.18 -15.51 38.51
N THR A 371 10.73 -14.65 37.60
CA THR A 371 10.94 -14.87 36.18
C THR A 371 12.42 -14.80 35.82
N LYS A 372 13.15 -13.88 36.43
CA LYS A 372 14.59 -13.79 36.20
C LYS A 372 15.30 -15.05 36.70
N GLN A 373 14.89 -15.56 37.86
CA GLN A 373 15.50 -16.77 38.42
C GLN A 373 15.23 -17.97 37.51
N ILE A 374 14.01 -18.16 37.05
CA ILE A 374 13.70 -19.30 36.18
C ILE A 374 14.47 -19.19 34.87
N ARG A 375 14.58 -17.98 34.30
CA ARG A 375 15.32 -17.82 33.06
C ARG A 375 16.80 -18.16 33.24
N SER A 376 17.36 -17.77 34.35
CA SER A 376 18.75 -18.14 34.66
C SER A 376 18.90 -19.66 34.77
N CYS A 377 17.97 -20.33 35.45
CA CYS A 377 18.00 -21.78 35.59
C CYS A 377 17.88 -22.46 34.22
N LEU A 378 17.02 -21.96 33.36
CA LEU A 378 16.85 -22.54 32.04
C LEU A 378 18.11 -22.37 31.19
N TRP A 379 18.77 -21.22 31.30
CA TRP A 379 20.02 -21.01 30.58
C TRP A 379 21.08 -22.02 31.04
N LYS A 380 21.21 -22.18 32.34
CA LYS A 380 22.19 -23.14 32.88
C LYS A 380 21.86 -24.57 32.47
N LEU A 381 20.56 -24.91 32.49
CA LEU A 381 20.12 -26.24 32.07
C LEU A 381 20.51 -26.49 30.62
N ALA A 382 20.26 -25.52 29.73
CA ALA A 382 20.53 -25.70 28.32
C ALA A 382 22.02 -25.71 27.98
N TYR A 383 22.80 -24.82 28.60
CA TYR A 383 24.18 -24.61 28.20
C TYR A 383 25.16 -25.41 29.03
N CYS A 384 24.80 -25.81 30.26
CA CYS A 384 25.73 -26.45 31.16
C CYS A 384 25.38 -27.89 31.55
N GLN A 385 24.12 -28.29 31.39
CA GLN A 385 23.69 -29.57 31.97
C GLN A 385 23.11 -30.56 30.98
N LEU A 386 22.29 -30.09 30.01
CA LEU A 386 21.62 -31.00 29.07
C LEU A 386 22.51 -31.27 27.86
N LYS A 387 22.57 -32.52 27.46
CA LYS A 387 23.20 -32.92 26.21
C LYS A 387 22.20 -32.80 25.07
N ALA A 388 22.72 -32.89 23.82
CA ALA A 388 21.90 -32.66 22.64
C ALA A 388 20.66 -33.56 22.60
N GLN A 389 20.83 -34.84 22.84
CA GLN A 389 19.71 -35.78 22.84
C GLN A 389 18.76 -35.56 24.00
N GLU A 390 19.29 -35.05 25.10
CA GLU A 390 18.48 -34.88 26.30
C GLU A 390 17.49 -33.78 26.20
N TRP A 391 17.83 -32.66 25.50
CA TRP A 391 16.83 -31.63 25.36
C TRP A 391 15.66 -32.10 24.45
N ARG A 392 15.94 -32.95 23.47
CA ARG A 392 14.88 -33.51 22.64
C ARG A 392 13.99 -34.45 23.47
N LYS A 393 14.59 -35.27 24.34
CA LYS A 393 13.83 -36.14 25.22
C LYS A 393 12.90 -35.35 26.13
N LEU A 394 13.43 -34.26 26.71
CA LEU A 394 12.65 -33.39 27.56
C LEU A 394 11.52 -32.74 26.80
N ALA A 395 11.79 -32.27 25.57
CA ALA A 395 10.77 -31.65 24.72
C ALA A 395 9.62 -32.65 24.43
N ARG A 396 9.98 -33.89 24.14
CA ARG A 396 8.96 -34.92 23.89
C ARG A 396 8.13 -35.18 25.13
N SER A 397 8.73 -35.17 26.30
CA SER A 397 8.00 -35.37 27.56
C SER A 397 7.02 -34.20 27.79
N TRP A 398 7.30 -33.02 27.25
CA TRP A 398 6.45 -31.85 27.32
C TRP A 398 5.51 -31.74 26.12
N GLU A 399 5.45 -32.81 25.33
CA GLU A 399 4.50 -32.92 24.20
C GLU A 399 4.79 -31.94 23.06
N PHE A 400 6.07 -31.53 22.90
CA PHE A 400 6.47 -30.90 21.64
C PHE A 400 6.34 -31.94 20.54
N SER A 401 5.78 -31.52 19.41
CA SER A 401 5.65 -32.43 18.26
C SER A 401 7.02 -32.62 17.59
N GLU A 402 7.11 -33.69 16.80
CA GLU A 402 8.35 -33.92 16.04
C GLU A 402 8.60 -32.80 15.06
N ALA A 403 7.54 -32.23 14.47
CA ALA A 403 7.68 -31.09 13.55
C ALA A 403 8.26 -29.86 14.29
N GLN A 404 7.81 -29.63 15.52
CA GLN A 404 8.31 -28.52 16.33
C GLN A 404 9.79 -28.72 16.68
N ILE A 405 10.14 -29.92 17.09
CA ILE A 405 11.55 -30.25 17.44
C ILE A 405 12.42 -30.07 16.21
N LYS A 406 11.97 -30.58 15.06
CA LYS A 406 12.71 -30.46 13.81
C LYS A 406 12.88 -29.00 13.41
N ALA A 407 11.83 -28.18 13.56
CA ALA A 407 11.93 -26.77 13.20
C ALA A 407 12.95 -26.06 14.06
N ILE A 408 13.01 -26.36 15.35
CA ILE A 408 14.03 -25.77 16.23
C ILE A 408 15.43 -26.22 15.80
N GLU A 409 15.59 -27.51 15.52
CA GLU A 409 16.89 -28.06 15.13
C GLU A 409 17.43 -27.47 13.84
N GLU A 410 16.54 -27.13 12.91
CA GLU A 410 16.97 -26.63 11.62
C GLU A 410 17.51 -25.21 11.67
N GLN A 411 17.29 -24.49 12.77
CA GLN A 411 17.80 -23.12 12.89
C GLN A 411 19.30 -23.13 13.12
N TRP A 412 20.04 -22.57 12.18
CA TRP A 412 21.49 -22.51 12.31
C TRP A 412 21.88 -21.49 13.38
N SER A 413 22.76 -21.88 14.29
CA SER A 413 23.17 -21.02 15.39
C SER A 413 24.63 -21.19 15.76
N GLY A 414 25.43 -21.79 14.90
CA GLY A 414 26.88 -21.86 15.07
C GLY A 414 27.34 -23.05 15.88
N SER A 415 28.49 -22.92 16.52
CA SER A 415 29.16 -24.03 17.17
C SER A 415 28.42 -24.56 18.39
N GLU A 416 27.62 -23.73 19.03
CA GLU A 416 26.84 -24.14 20.20
C GLU A 416 25.35 -24.29 19.87
N SER A 417 25.03 -24.70 18.65
CA SER A 417 23.65 -24.75 18.20
C SER A 417 22.79 -25.66 19.06
N SER A 418 23.34 -26.79 19.53
CA SER A 418 22.57 -27.69 20.39
C SER A 418 22.15 -27.02 21.68
N CYS A 419 23.04 -26.25 22.31
CA CYS A 419 22.68 -25.50 23.51
C CYS A 419 21.64 -24.45 23.26
N GLU A 420 21.80 -23.73 22.17
CA GLU A 420 20.81 -22.69 21.81
C GLU A 420 19.48 -23.30 21.48
N HIS A 421 19.45 -24.42 20.75
CA HIS A 421 18.20 -25.11 20.44
C HIS A 421 17.47 -25.52 21.71
N GLY A 422 18.21 -26.13 22.66
CA GLY A 422 17.63 -26.51 23.93
C GLY A 422 17.12 -25.31 24.71
N HIS A 423 17.87 -24.24 24.72
CA HIS A 423 17.47 -23.01 25.43
C HIS A 423 16.17 -22.43 24.82
N ARG A 424 16.11 -22.39 23.51
CA ARG A 424 14.89 -21.88 22.87
C ARG A 424 13.69 -22.77 23.18
N MET A 425 13.88 -24.08 23.14
CA MET A 425 12.83 -25.01 23.52
C MET A 425 12.35 -24.75 24.95
N LEU A 426 13.28 -24.54 25.87
CA LEU A 426 12.96 -24.28 27.29
C LEU A 426 12.19 -22.95 27.41
N LEU A 427 12.56 -21.92 26.64
CA LEU A 427 11.88 -20.64 26.72
C LEU A 427 10.46 -20.75 26.15
N ILE A 428 10.26 -21.56 25.12
CA ILE A 428 8.90 -21.81 24.59
C ILE A 428 8.06 -22.51 25.65
N TRP A 429 8.62 -23.51 26.34
CA TRP A 429 7.94 -24.17 27.43
C TRP A 429 7.56 -23.17 28.53
N LEU A 430 8.53 -22.32 28.92
CA LEU A 430 8.29 -21.32 29.96
C LEU A 430 7.13 -20.39 29.59
N HIS A 431 7.09 -19.96 28.33
CA HIS A 431 6.00 -19.09 27.86
C HIS A 431 4.63 -19.73 28.13
N GLY A 432 4.51 -21.03 27.84
CA GLY A 432 3.25 -21.74 28.09
C GLY A 432 2.91 -21.82 29.58
N ILE A 433 3.91 -22.04 30.41
CA ILE A 433 3.69 -22.10 31.87
C ILE A 433 3.22 -20.75 32.40
N LEU A 434 3.87 -19.66 31.94
CA LEU A 434 3.53 -18.31 32.41
C LEU A 434 2.11 -17.90 31.93
N ILE A 435 1.75 -18.27 30.73
CA ILE A 435 0.40 -17.97 30.21
C ILE A 435 -0.67 -18.66 31.08
N ARG A 436 -0.39 -19.88 31.51
CA ARG A 436 -1.32 -20.64 32.35
C ARG A 436 -1.28 -20.23 33.81
N HIS A 437 -0.41 -19.27 34.18
CA HIS A 437 -0.28 -18.77 35.55
C HIS A 437 0.12 -19.86 36.52
N GLU A 438 0.98 -20.78 36.08
CA GLU A 438 1.50 -21.86 36.89
C GLU A 438 2.88 -21.51 37.39
N ASN A 439 3.36 -22.22 38.44
CA ASN A 439 4.63 -21.98 39.01
C ASN A 439 5.73 -22.66 38.18
N PRO A 440 6.59 -21.90 37.50
CA PRO A 440 7.58 -22.52 36.62
C PRO A 440 8.62 -23.37 37.36
N MET A 441 9.06 -22.94 38.52
CA MET A 441 10.11 -23.70 39.26
C MET A 441 9.58 -25.05 39.71
N LYS A 442 8.35 -25.05 40.21
CA LYS A 442 7.73 -26.32 40.65
C LYS A 442 7.57 -27.27 39.47
N HIS A 443 7.04 -26.77 38.38
CA HIS A 443 6.84 -27.58 37.17
C HIS A 443 8.19 -28.08 36.62
N LEU A 444 9.18 -27.23 36.60
CA LEU A 444 10.49 -27.62 36.07
C LEU A 444 11.05 -28.78 36.86
N TYR A 445 11.05 -28.67 38.21
CA TYR A 445 11.56 -29.74 39.07
C TYR A 445 10.81 -31.03 38.82
N GLU A 446 9.47 -30.98 38.91
CA GLU A 446 8.68 -32.19 38.78
C GLU A 446 8.83 -32.83 37.41
N ASP A 447 8.84 -32.00 36.35
CA ASP A 447 8.90 -32.51 34.98
C ASP A 447 10.28 -33.09 34.66
N LEU A 448 11.33 -32.51 35.19
CA LEU A 448 12.67 -33.09 35.01
C LEU A 448 12.75 -34.48 35.66
N VAL A 449 12.19 -34.63 36.84
CA VAL A 449 12.18 -35.94 37.50
C VAL A 449 11.35 -36.93 36.65
N LYS A 450 10.19 -36.53 36.19
CA LYS A 450 9.31 -37.40 35.37
C LYS A 450 9.99 -37.79 34.06
N ALA A 451 10.76 -36.87 33.47
CA ALA A 451 11.43 -37.14 32.21
C ALA A 451 12.68 -37.98 32.33
N GLY A 452 13.08 -38.35 33.57
CA GLY A 452 14.23 -39.17 33.78
C GLY A 452 15.52 -38.40 34.06
N PHE A 453 15.40 -37.17 34.56
CA PHE A 453 16.54 -36.33 34.89
C PHE A 453 16.51 -35.89 36.34
N PRO A 454 16.47 -36.83 37.30
CA PRO A 454 16.38 -36.41 38.72
C PRO A 454 17.63 -35.68 39.22
N GLU A 455 18.79 -35.97 38.67
CA GLU A 455 20.02 -35.26 39.07
C GLU A 455 19.99 -33.82 38.61
N ARG A 456 19.51 -33.55 37.41
CA ARG A 456 19.38 -32.19 36.91
C ARG A 456 18.37 -31.42 37.75
N ALA A 457 17.26 -32.08 38.12
CA ALA A 457 16.22 -31.46 38.95
C ALA A 457 16.83 -31.06 40.31
N GLU A 458 17.62 -31.94 40.92
CA GLU A 458 18.22 -31.64 42.22
C GLU A 458 19.20 -30.48 42.16
N LYS A 459 19.97 -30.37 41.06
CA LYS A 459 20.89 -29.25 40.90
C LYS A 459 20.13 -27.93 40.83
N ILE A 460 19.02 -27.90 40.15
CA ILE A 460 18.18 -26.70 40.05
C ILE A 460 17.62 -26.33 41.41
N ARG A 461 17.17 -27.31 42.16
CA ARG A 461 16.68 -27.10 43.51
C ARG A 461 17.74 -26.49 44.41
N GLN A 462 18.97 -26.98 44.32
CA GLN A 462 20.08 -26.46 45.11
C GLN A 462 20.42 -25.03 44.73
N LEU A 463 20.41 -24.70 43.43
CA LEU A 463 20.65 -23.35 42.96
C LEU A 463 19.58 -22.39 43.47
N GLN A 464 18.32 -22.81 43.49
CA GLN A 464 17.23 -21.98 43.99
C GLN A 464 17.42 -21.69 45.46
N SER A 465 17.80 -22.69 46.26
CA SER A 465 18.05 -22.53 47.69
C SER A 465 19.16 -21.52 47.94
N ARG A 466 20.27 -21.63 47.20
CA ARG A 466 21.39 -20.73 47.34
C ARG A 466 21.01 -19.29 47.02
N THR A 467 20.26 -19.10 45.95
CA THR A 467 19.80 -17.77 45.53
C THR A 467 18.88 -17.15 46.59
N ASN A 468 17.96 -17.94 47.13
CA ASN A 468 17.06 -17.46 48.19
C ASN A 468 17.83 -17.09 49.44
N THR A 469 18.80 -17.90 49.82
CA THR A 469 19.64 -17.62 51.00
C THR A 469 20.43 -16.32 50.82
N SER A 470 21.03 -16.14 49.65
CA SER A 470 21.77 -14.91 49.35
C SER A 470 20.86 -13.68 49.37
N SER A 471 19.66 -13.79 48.80
CA SER A 471 18.69 -12.68 48.80
C SER A 471 18.29 -12.33 50.23
N LYS A 472 18.03 -13.32 51.06
CA LYS A 472 17.68 -13.07 52.46
C LYS A 472 18.80 -12.41 53.23
N LYS A 473 20.04 -12.84 53.00
CA LYS A 473 21.20 -12.22 53.63
C LYS A 473 21.34 -10.74 53.22
N CYS A 474 21.17 -10.45 51.93
CA CYS A 474 21.23 -9.08 51.45
C CYS A 474 20.15 -8.22 52.09
N ALA A 475 18.93 -8.76 52.23
CA ALA A 475 17.81 -8.03 52.82
C ALA A 475 18.05 -7.74 54.29
N LEU A 476 18.72 -8.65 55.00
CA LEU A 476 19.00 -8.49 56.44
C LEU A 476 20.17 -7.55 56.70
N SER A 477 21.10 -7.44 55.79
CA SER A 477 22.23 -6.55 55.94
C SER A 477 21.92 -5.14 55.43
#